data_b81f11566b589698a05137207a74101e
#
_entry.id   b81f11566b589698a05137207a74101e
#
_cell.length_a   1.000
_cell.length_b   1.000
_cell.length_c   1.000
_cell.angle_alpha   90.00
_cell.angle_beta   90.00
_cell.angle_gamma   90.00
#
_symmetry.space_group_name_H-M   'P 1'
#
loop_
_entity.id
_entity.type
_entity.pdbx_description
1 polymer ?
#
loop_
_entity_poly.entity_id
_entity_poly.type
_entity_poly.pdbx_seq_one_letter_code
_entity_poly.pdbx_strand_id
1 'polypeptide(L)'
;MKTIVFILLCFLTVSASKAQVNDLIGTWTVFEMTQISGQTSEKMTEDQFKANGAFEDYFFMEESKFKQTGNLSGEGAVSTQEGTWKIMENKVIMTLQLGEKKMDVDYTYELKENKLFLTRTSPDGNIKIIMVCRKK
;
A
#
# COMPACT_ATOMS: atom_id res chain seq x y z
N MET A 1 -38.05 18.37 -29.08
CA MET A 1 -37.39 17.07 -29.20
C MET A 1 -35.89 17.17 -29.06
N LYS A 2 -35.41 17.69 -27.97
CA LYS A 2 -33.96 17.70 -27.64
C LYS A 2 -33.78 17.66 -26.12
N THR A 3 -34.24 16.61 -25.47
CA THR A 3 -34.02 16.48 -24.02
C THR A 3 -34.16 15.03 -23.57
N ILE A 4 -33.36 14.13 -24.13
CA ILE A 4 -33.18 12.79 -23.54
C ILE A 4 -31.79 12.29 -23.95
N VAL A 5 -30.71 12.81 -23.39
CA VAL A 5 -29.37 12.19 -23.49
C VAL A 5 -28.53 12.43 -22.24
N PHE A 6 -29.06 12.96 -21.13
CA PHE A 6 -28.21 13.36 -20.01
C PHE A 6 -28.36 12.54 -18.72
N ILE A 7 -29.02 11.38 -18.74
CA ILE A 7 -29.23 10.60 -17.51
C ILE A 7 -28.48 9.26 -17.50
N LEU A 8 -27.68 8.95 -18.49
CA LEU A 8 -27.00 7.65 -18.54
C LEU A 8 -25.53 7.67 -18.12
N LEU A 9 -25.00 8.78 -17.64
CA LEU A 9 -23.55 8.88 -17.32
C LEU A 9 -23.23 8.83 -15.82
N CYS A 10 -24.23 8.78 -14.94
CA CYS A 10 -23.97 8.80 -13.49
C CYS A 10 -23.93 7.43 -12.79
N PHE A 11 -24.15 6.33 -13.50
CA PHE A 11 -24.18 5.00 -12.88
C PHE A 11 -22.88 4.18 -13.01
N LEU A 12 -21.86 4.70 -13.68
CA LEU A 12 -20.61 3.96 -13.93
C LEU A 12 -19.51 4.17 -12.88
N THR A 13 -19.72 5.05 -11.90
CA THR A 13 -18.67 5.39 -10.92
C THR A 13 -18.72 4.55 -9.64
N VAL A 14 -19.78 3.81 -9.38
CA VAL A 14 -19.93 3.04 -8.13
C VAL A 14 -19.34 1.61 -8.24
N SER A 15 -19.19 1.07 -9.43
CA SER A 15 -18.64 -0.29 -9.61
C SER A 15 -17.11 -0.34 -9.59
N ALA A 16 -16.42 0.76 -9.89
CA ALA A 16 -14.96 0.81 -9.89
C ALA A 16 -14.35 0.71 -8.49
N SER A 17 -15.02 1.23 -7.43
CA SER A 17 -14.49 1.22 -6.07
C SER A 17 -14.50 -0.17 -5.43
N LYS A 18 -15.52 -0.99 -5.69
CA LYS A 18 -15.60 -2.37 -5.18
C LYS A 18 -14.58 -3.29 -5.84
N ALA A 19 -14.35 -3.14 -7.14
CA ALA A 19 -13.35 -3.91 -7.87
C ALA A 19 -11.93 -3.60 -7.34
N GLN A 20 -11.61 -2.33 -7.07
CA GLN A 20 -10.32 -1.92 -6.53
C GLN A 20 -10.07 -2.50 -5.12
N VAL A 21 -11.08 -2.49 -4.25
CA VAL A 21 -10.98 -3.10 -2.92
C VAL A 21 -10.70 -4.59 -3.03
N ASN A 22 -11.45 -5.32 -3.87
CA ASN A 22 -11.27 -6.76 -4.05
C ASN A 22 -9.90 -7.11 -4.62
N ASP A 23 -9.34 -6.28 -5.50
CA ASP A 23 -8.03 -6.51 -6.09
C ASP A 23 -6.89 -6.38 -5.07
N LEU A 24 -7.08 -5.58 -4.01
CA LEU A 24 -6.10 -5.43 -2.95
C LEU A 24 -6.19 -6.52 -1.88
N ILE A 25 -7.34 -7.16 -1.71
CA ILE A 25 -7.49 -8.20 -0.68
C ILE A 25 -6.51 -9.34 -0.93
N GLY A 26 -5.76 -9.70 0.09
CA GLY A 26 -4.76 -10.74 0.07
C GLY A 26 -3.52 -10.37 0.85
N THR A 27 -2.50 -11.20 0.71
CA THR A 27 -1.19 -10.98 1.33
C THR A 27 -0.20 -10.51 0.27
N TRP A 28 0.49 -9.41 0.57
CA TRP A 28 1.47 -8.81 -0.32
C TRP A 28 2.82 -8.74 0.37
N THR A 29 3.85 -9.27 -0.29
CA THR A 29 5.22 -9.27 0.20
C THR A 29 6.04 -8.23 -0.54
N VAL A 30 6.70 -7.34 0.18
CA VAL A 30 7.65 -6.38 -0.39
C VAL A 30 8.89 -7.15 -0.86
N PHE A 31 9.26 -6.98 -2.12
CA PHE A 31 10.46 -7.60 -2.66
C PHE A 31 11.46 -6.58 -3.23
N GLU A 32 11.07 -5.33 -3.31
CA GLU A 32 11.93 -4.24 -3.77
C GLU A 32 11.51 -2.95 -3.09
N MET A 33 12.47 -2.15 -2.66
CA MET A 33 12.21 -0.84 -2.06
C MET A 33 13.22 0.17 -2.59
N THR A 34 12.75 1.34 -2.97
CA THR A 34 13.59 2.45 -3.39
C THR A 34 13.33 3.64 -2.49
N GLN A 35 14.38 4.23 -1.95
CA GLN A 35 14.30 5.48 -1.21
C GLN A 35 15.02 6.56 -2.00
N ILE A 36 14.32 7.67 -2.23
CA ILE A 36 14.86 8.84 -2.92
C ILE A 36 14.94 9.98 -1.93
N SER A 37 16.14 10.52 -1.74
CA SER A 37 16.40 11.67 -0.85
C SER A 37 17.16 12.72 -1.63
N GLY A 38 16.47 13.80 -2.04
CA GLY A 38 17.06 14.81 -2.91
C GLY A 38 17.50 14.21 -4.25
N GLN A 39 18.80 14.27 -4.55
CA GLN A 39 19.38 13.70 -5.77
C GLN A 39 19.92 12.27 -5.58
N THR A 40 19.83 11.74 -4.37
CA THR A 40 20.34 10.41 -4.04
C THR A 40 19.21 9.39 -4.11
N SER A 41 19.46 8.25 -4.72
CA SER A 41 18.52 7.13 -4.79
C SER A 41 19.20 5.86 -4.32
N GLU A 42 18.59 5.19 -3.35
CA GLU A 42 19.05 3.91 -2.84
C GLU A 42 17.97 2.86 -3.09
N LYS A 43 18.38 1.72 -3.62
CA LYS A 43 17.48 0.62 -3.93
C LYS A 43 17.89 -0.63 -3.18
N MET A 44 16.95 -1.24 -2.49
CA MET A 44 17.09 -2.56 -1.90
C MET A 44 16.41 -3.58 -2.81
N THR A 45 17.18 -4.50 -3.34
CA THR A 45 16.72 -5.56 -4.25
C THR A 45 16.21 -6.78 -3.47
N GLU A 46 15.51 -7.68 -4.16
CA GLU A 46 15.05 -8.94 -3.56
C GLU A 46 16.19 -9.75 -2.96
N ASP A 47 17.32 -9.84 -3.65
CA ASP A 47 18.50 -10.57 -3.16
C ASP A 47 19.06 -9.94 -1.89
N GLN A 48 19.05 -8.62 -1.79
CA GLN A 48 19.49 -7.92 -0.59
C GLN A 48 18.51 -8.13 0.58
N PHE A 49 17.20 -8.15 0.33
CA PHE A 49 16.21 -8.52 1.35
C PHE A 49 16.50 -9.92 1.90
N LYS A 50 16.71 -10.89 1.02
CA LYS A 50 17.02 -12.28 1.41
C LYS A 50 18.35 -12.38 2.16
N ALA A 51 19.38 -11.72 1.68
CA ALA A 51 20.71 -11.75 2.29
C ALA A 51 20.70 -11.15 3.69
N ASN A 52 19.90 -10.13 3.93
CA ASN A 52 19.78 -9.44 5.21
C ASN A 52 18.75 -10.07 6.16
N GLY A 53 18.01 -11.08 5.71
CA GLY A 53 16.89 -11.65 6.49
C GLY A 53 15.74 -10.66 6.70
N ALA A 54 15.64 -9.64 5.85
CA ALA A 54 14.61 -8.63 5.93
C ALA A 54 13.35 -9.06 5.18
N PHE A 55 12.20 -8.72 5.71
CA PHE A 55 10.92 -8.93 5.03
C PHE A 55 9.86 -7.95 5.53
N GLU A 56 8.82 -7.76 4.73
CA GLU A 56 7.64 -6.98 5.09
C GLU A 56 6.44 -7.54 4.35
N ASP A 57 5.43 -7.95 5.08
CA ASP A 57 4.17 -8.47 4.55
C ASP A 57 3.00 -7.60 4.96
N TYR A 58 2.15 -7.28 4.00
CA TYR A 58 0.90 -6.55 4.19
C TYR A 58 -0.28 -7.48 3.94
N PHE A 59 -1.18 -7.54 4.91
CA PHE A 59 -2.40 -8.35 4.84
C PHE A 59 -3.60 -7.42 4.75
N PHE A 60 -4.16 -7.28 3.56
CA PHE A 60 -5.41 -6.58 3.34
C PHE A 60 -6.54 -7.60 3.41
N MET A 61 -7.31 -7.57 4.47
CA MET A 61 -8.36 -8.54 4.75
C MET A 61 -9.74 -7.94 4.52
N GLU A 62 -10.72 -8.80 4.36
CA GLU A 62 -12.13 -8.42 4.29
C GLU A 62 -12.55 -7.65 5.55
N GLU A 63 -13.70 -6.99 5.49
CA GLU A 63 -14.22 -6.15 6.57
C GLU A 63 -13.26 -5.05 7.02
N SER A 64 -12.47 -4.53 6.07
CA SER A 64 -11.51 -3.44 6.32
C SER A 64 -10.42 -3.76 7.37
N LYS A 65 -10.12 -5.01 7.62
CA LYS A 65 -9.07 -5.42 8.55
C LYS A 65 -7.71 -5.40 7.87
N PHE A 66 -6.70 -4.96 8.61
CA PHE A 66 -5.33 -4.84 8.13
C PHE A 66 -4.35 -5.41 9.15
N LYS A 67 -3.31 -6.06 8.64
CA LYS A 67 -2.17 -6.48 9.44
C LYS A 67 -0.89 -6.25 8.65
N GLN A 68 0.14 -5.80 9.34
CA GLN A 68 1.49 -5.63 8.80
C GLN A 68 2.44 -6.40 9.69
N THR A 69 3.29 -7.20 9.07
CA THR A 69 4.28 -7.99 9.80
C THR A 69 5.61 -7.90 9.08
N GLY A 70 6.69 -7.70 9.81
CA GLY A 70 7.97 -7.61 9.14
C GLY A 70 9.15 -7.28 10.02
N ASN A 71 10.29 -7.25 9.35
CA ASN A 71 11.57 -6.88 9.88
C ASN A 71 12.42 -6.30 8.73
N LEU A 72 12.17 -5.06 8.39
CA LEU A 72 12.86 -4.40 7.26
C LEU A 72 14.35 -4.19 7.51
N SER A 73 14.75 -4.12 8.76
CA SER A 73 16.18 -3.96 9.10
C SER A 73 16.97 -5.26 9.00
N GLY A 74 16.28 -6.41 8.99
CA GLY A 74 16.93 -7.72 9.10
C GLY A 74 17.52 -8.00 10.48
N GLU A 75 17.42 -7.04 11.40
CA GLU A 75 17.93 -7.12 12.77
C GLU A 75 16.78 -7.05 13.77
N GLY A 76 16.89 -7.76 14.86
CA GLY A 76 15.91 -7.74 15.94
C GLY A 76 14.68 -8.61 15.68
N ALA A 77 13.66 -8.40 16.51
CA ALA A 77 12.44 -9.18 16.48
C ALA A 77 11.50 -8.74 15.35
N VAL A 78 10.73 -9.70 14.84
CA VAL A 78 9.61 -9.43 13.92
C VAL A 78 8.56 -8.58 14.64
N SER A 79 8.14 -7.49 14.05
CA SER A 79 7.05 -6.67 14.57
C SER A 79 5.76 -6.95 13.80
N THR A 80 4.65 -6.93 14.53
CA THR A 80 3.31 -7.06 13.94
C THR A 80 2.46 -5.90 14.40
N GLN A 81 1.79 -5.25 13.45
CA GLN A 81 0.86 -4.17 13.70
C GLN A 81 -0.47 -4.51 13.06
N GLU A 82 -1.55 -4.24 13.76
CA GLU A 82 -2.91 -4.50 13.29
C GLU A 82 -3.71 -3.20 13.24
N GLY A 83 -4.74 -3.18 12.42
CA GLY A 83 -5.61 -2.03 12.27
C GLY A 83 -6.66 -2.24 11.22
N THR A 84 -6.98 -1.15 10.54
CA THR A 84 -7.98 -1.11 9.47
C THR A 84 -7.39 -0.48 8.23
N TRP A 85 -8.04 -0.68 7.08
CA TRP A 85 -7.65 -0.07 5.83
C TRP A 85 -8.86 0.37 5.02
N LYS A 86 -8.64 1.36 4.17
CA LYS A 86 -9.63 1.84 3.22
C LYS A 86 -8.95 2.40 1.98
N ILE A 87 -9.68 2.47 0.88
CA ILE A 87 -9.26 3.15 -0.33
C ILE A 87 -9.98 4.50 -0.42
N MET A 88 -9.23 5.54 -0.70
CA MET A 88 -9.73 6.87 -0.99
C MET A 88 -9.01 7.40 -2.22
N GLU A 89 -9.73 7.51 -3.34
CA GLU A 89 -9.18 7.88 -4.65
C GLU A 89 -8.06 6.90 -5.07
N ASN A 90 -6.84 7.38 -5.27
CA ASN A 90 -5.68 6.57 -5.61
C ASN A 90 -4.79 6.23 -4.41
N LYS A 91 -5.32 6.40 -3.20
CA LYS A 91 -4.60 6.13 -1.96
C LYS A 91 -5.21 4.97 -1.20
N VAL A 92 -4.35 4.17 -0.59
CA VAL A 92 -4.72 3.22 0.45
C VAL A 92 -4.28 3.81 1.79
N ILE A 93 -5.22 3.88 2.73
CA ILE A 93 -4.99 4.43 4.06
C ILE A 93 -5.10 3.30 5.06
N MET A 94 -4.02 3.06 5.80
CA MET A 94 -3.98 2.09 6.88
C MET A 94 -4.01 2.85 8.20
N THR A 95 -4.95 2.52 9.06
CA THR A 95 -5.04 3.04 10.42
C THR A 95 -4.52 1.98 11.37
N LEU A 96 -3.34 2.20 11.93
CA LEU A 96 -2.66 1.26 12.80
C LEU A 96 -2.99 1.56 14.27
N GLN A 97 -3.20 0.52 15.05
CA GLN A 97 -3.39 0.63 16.49
C GLN A 97 -2.03 0.50 17.20
N LEU A 98 -1.57 1.58 17.81
CA LEU A 98 -0.31 1.64 18.56
C LEU A 98 -0.60 1.88 20.03
N GLY A 99 -0.88 0.80 20.80
CA GLY A 99 -1.33 0.94 22.16
C GLY A 99 -2.70 1.63 22.22
N GLU A 100 -2.80 2.75 22.94
CA GLU A 100 -4.03 3.56 23.01
C GLU A 100 -4.19 4.58 21.87
N LYS A 101 -3.15 4.73 21.04
CA LYS A 101 -3.12 5.70 19.93
C LYS A 101 -3.40 5.00 18.61
N LYS A 102 -3.96 5.76 17.69
CA LYS A 102 -4.12 5.35 16.29
C LYS A 102 -3.26 6.23 15.40
N MET A 103 -2.66 5.62 14.39
CA MET A 103 -1.84 6.31 13.41
C MET A 103 -2.30 5.97 12.01
N ASP A 104 -2.57 6.98 11.21
CA ASP A 104 -2.89 6.82 9.80
C ASP A 104 -1.61 6.86 8.97
N VAL A 105 -1.46 5.85 8.11
CA VAL A 105 -0.39 5.79 7.13
C VAL A 105 -1.01 5.68 5.76
N ASP A 106 -0.73 6.61 4.88
CA ASP A 106 -1.28 6.62 3.53
C ASP A 106 -0.19 6.40 2.48
N TYR A 107 -0.54 5.59 1.48
CA TYR A 107 0.28 5.36 0.31
C TYR A 107 -0.54 5.63 -0.94
N THR A 108 0.08 6.25 -1.94
CA THR A 108 -0.44 6.17 -3.29
C THR A 108 -0.17 4.76 -3.80
N TYR A 109 -1.17 4.09 -4.35
CA TYR A 109 -1.03 2.72 -4.80
C TYR A 109 -1.32 2.59 -6.30
N GLU A 110 -0.69 1.61 -6.91
CA GLU A 110 -0.93 1.21 -8.29
C GLU A 110 -0.82 -0.30 -8.39
N LEU A 111 -1.81 -0.93 -9.03
CA LEU A 111 -1.79 -2.34 -9.37
C LEU A 111 -1.42 -2.47 -10.85
N LYS A 112 -0.31 -3.11 -11.15
CA LYS A 112 0.19 -3.28 -12.51
C LYS A 112 0.97 -4.58 -12.63
N GLU A 113 0.62 -5.40 -13.62
CA GLU A 113 1.32 -6.65 -13.92
C GLU A 113 1.41 -7.60 -12.71
N ASN A 114 0.33 -7.72 -11.94
CA ASN A 114 0.24 -8.52 -10.72
C ASN A 114 1.18 -8.05 -9.60
N LYS A 115 1.62 -6.81 -9.65
CA LYS A 115 2.42 -6.17 -8.61
C LYS A 115 1.67 -5.01 -7.99
N LEU A 116 1.90 -4.79 -6.72
CA LEU A 116 1.40 -3.63 -5.99
C LEU A 116 2.55 -2.66 -5.74
N PHE A 117 2.41 -1.45 -6.27
CA PHE A 117 3.35 -0.36 -6.04
C PHE A 117 2.77 0.55 -4.96
N LEU A 118 3.49 0.73 -3.87
CA LEU A 118 3.13 1.62 -2.77
C LEU A 118 4.13 2.75 -2.70
N THR A 119 3.66 3.99 -2.84
CA THR A 119 4.52 5.17 -2.82
C THR A 119 4.10 6.11 -1.70
N ARG A 120 5.07 6.54 -0.92
CA ARG A 120 4.87 7.51 0.15
C ARG A 120 5.93 8.61 0.07
N THR A 121 5.50 9.84 0.24
CA THR A 121 6.40 11.01 0.31
C THR A 121 6.31 11.60 1.72
N SER A 122 7.46 11.96 2.29
CA SER A 122 7.49 12.64 3.60
C SER A 122 6.75 13.99 3.53
N PRO A 123 6.23 14.51 4.67
CA PRO A 123 5.49 15.77 4.69
C PRO A 123 6.26 16.96 4.12
N ASP A 124 7.58 16.98 4.27
CA ASP A 124 8.46 18.03 3.73
C ASP A 124 8.82 17.80 2.24
N GLY A 125 8.41 16.67 1.65
CA GLY A 125 8.69 16.33 0.26
C GLY A 125 10.12 15.84 -0.02
N ASN A 126 10.98 15.76 0.97
CA ASN A 126 12.40 15.46 0.78
C ASN A 126 12.70 13.98 0.61
N ILE A 127 11.85 13.11 1.14
CA ILE A 127 12.03 11.65 1.08
C ILE A 127 10.83 11.03 0.39
N LYS A 128 11.11 10.21 -0.62
CA LYS A 128 10.10 9.40 -1.31
C LYS A 128 10.48 7.94 -1.19
N ILE A 129 9.55 7.11 -0.77
CA ILE A 129 9.73 5.67 -0.67
C ILE A 129 8.78 4.99 -1.63
N ILE A 130 9.32 4.09 -2.45
CA ILE A 130 8.55 3.26 -3.37
C ILE A 130 8.80 1.81 -3.00
N MET A 131 7.74 1.10 -2.64
CA MET A 131 7.78 -0.33 -2.37
C MET A 131 7.07 -1.08 -3.48
N VAL A 132 7.69 -2.15 -3.94
CA VAL A 132 7.09 -3.05 -4.92
C VAL A 132 6.78 -4.38 -4.24
N CYS A 133 5.52 -4.76 -4.28
CA CYS A 133 5.02 -5.96 -3.61
C CYS A 133 4.48 -6.95 -4.65
N ARG A 134 4.63 -8.24 -4.34
CA ARG A 134 3.97 -9.31 -5.08
C ARG A 134 2.96 -10.01 -4.19
N LYS A 135 1.91 -10.53 -4.79
CA LYS A 135 0.90 -11.30 -4.07
C LYS A 135 1.48 -12.66 -3.68
N LYS A 136 1.26 -13.03 -2.43
CA LYS A 136 1.77 -14.27 -1.85
C LYS A 136 0.77 -15.41 -2.04
#